data_9f24690007034e364254149286558e6d
#
_entry.id   9f24690007034e364254149286558e6d
#
_cell.length_a   1.000
_cell.length_b   1.000
_cell.length_c   1.000
_cell.angle_alpha   90.00
_cell.angle_beta   90.00
_cell.angle_gamma   90.00
#
_symmetry.space_group_name_H-M   'P 1'
#
loop_
_entity.id
_entity.type
_entity.pdbx_description
1 polymer ?
#
loop_
_entity_poly.entity_id
_entity_poly.type
_entity_poly.pdbx_seq_one_letter_code
_entity_poly.pdbx_strand_id
1 'polypeptide(L)'
;ECHPNWRQDDLVKYCKENGIVVQCYGPLGSGDQFSSEGLNRKRTGAPPLSNPIILELAEKYQATAAQVCLNWAVFHRGTVPLPKTVTKERLRENAEALNIVILPEDLAKIDSIKEQYRLQHGAFHTGPTKEFKSLEDLWDEDCSWAEDRDFERPDGFKLRRSD
;
A
#
# COMPACT_ATOMS: atom_id res chain seq x y z
N GLU A 1 -1.84 -4.60 -5.12
CA GLU A 1 -1.26 -3.73 -4.09
C GLU A 1 -1.82 -4.08 -2.72
N CYS A 2 -0.95 -4.32 -1.71
CA CYS A 2 -1.40 -4.52 -0.34
C CYS A 2 -0.32 -4.06 0.65
N HIS A 3 -0.71 -3.17 1.55
CA HIS A 3 0.13 -2.60 2.61
C HIS A 3 -0.78 -2.05 3.73
N PRO A 4 -0.25 -1.63 4.90
CA PRO A 4 -1.08 -1.14 6.02
C PRO A 4 -2.09 -0.05 5.69
N ASN A 5 -1.78 0.81 4.70
CA ASN A 5 -2.70 1.86 4.22
C ASN A 5 -3.53 1.45 2.98
N TRP A 6 -3.50 0.16 2.60
CA TRP A 6 -4.37 -0.43 1.59
C TRP A 6 -4.46 -1.93 1.83
N ARG A 7 -5.30 -2.35 2.76
CA ARG A 7 -5.31 -3.72 3.29
C ARG A 7 -5.97 -4.74 2.38
N GLN A 8 -6.86 -4.31 1.47
CA GLN A 8 -7.60 -5.22 0.59
C GLN A 8 -8.36 -6.30 1.38
N ASP A 9 -9.05 -5.89 2.46
CA ASP A 9 -9.63 -6.82 3.44
C ASP A 9 -10.53 -7.87 2.79
N ASP A 10 -11.47 -7.45 1.93
CA ASP A 10 -12.42 -8.36 1.28
C ASP A 10 -11.74 -9.27 0.26
N LEU A 11 -10.83 -8.72 -0.57
CA LEU A 11 -10.10 -9.51 -1.56
C LEU A 11 -9.20 -10.56 -0.91
N VAL A 12 -8.45 -10.17 0.12
CA VAL A 12 -7.54 -11.09 0.84
C VAL A 12 -8.36 -12.19 1.54
N LYS A 13 -9.48 -11.81 2.17
CA LYS A 13 -10.40 -12.77 2.79
C LYS A 13 -10.95 -13.77 1.78
N TYR A 14 -11.49 -13.28 0.66
CA TYR A 14 -12.01 -14.13 -0.41
C TYR A 14 -10.94 -15.11 -0.94
N CYS A 15 -9.75 -14.61 -1.22
CA CYS A 15 -8.65 -15.45 -1.69
C CYS A 15 -8.29 -16.55 -0.68
N LYS A 16 -8.20 -16.20 0.60
CA LYS A 16 -7.89 -17.13 1.68
C LYS A 16 -8.96 -18.23 1.82
N GLU A 17 -10.24 -17.86 1.77
CA GLU A 17 -11.37 -18.79 1.85
C GLU A 17 -11.42 -19.76 0.65
N ASN A 18 -10.88 -19.37 -0.49
CA ASN A 18 -10.83 -20.17 -1.71
C ASN A 18 -9.45 -20.82 -1.99
N GLY A 19 -8.54 -20.83 -1.01
CA GLY A 19 -7.22 -21.45 -1.17
C GLY A 19 -6.29 -20.76 -2.17
N ILE A 20 -6.53 -19.47 -2.46
CA ILE A 20 -5.74 -18.66 -3.38
C ILE A 20 -4.65 -17.91 -2.60
N VAL A 21 -3.40 -18.06 -3.01
CA VAL A 21 -2.27 -17.33 -2.44
C VAL A 21 -2.18 -15.93 -3.04
N VAL A 22 -2.18 -14.91 -2.19
CA VAL A 22 -2.05 -13.51 -2.61
C VAL A 22 -0.60 -13.06 -2.54
N GLN A 23 -0.04 -12.64 -3.68
CA GLN A 23 1.25 -11.95 -3.73
C GLN A 23 1.02 -10.44 -3.73
N CYS A 24 1.63 -9.74 -2.77
CA CYS A 24 1.42 -8.31 -2.56
C CYS A 24 2.58 -7.49 -3.11
N TYR A 25 2.34 -6.72 -4.17
CA TYR A 25 3.30 -5.70 -4.60
C TYR A 25 3.11 -4.41 -3.79
N GLY A 26 4.17 -3.59 -3.73
CA GLY A 26 4.17 -2.34 -2.97
C GLY A 26 3.98 -2.49 -1.45
N PRO A 27 4.44 -3.58 -0.78
CA PRO A 27 4.10 -3.86 0.61
C PRO A 27 4.61 -2.81 1.60
N LEU A 28 5.57 -1.99 1.19
CA LEU A 28 6.17 -0.91 1.97
C LEU A 28 5.69 0.49 1.55
N GLY A 29 4.66 0.56 0.70
CA GLY A 29 4.09 1.83 0.25
C GLY A 29 4.87 2.54 -0.85
N SER A 30 5.71 1.83 -1.61
CA SER A 30 6.38 2.31 -2.85
C SER A 30 7.00 3.71 -2.73
N GLY A 31 7.70 3.99 -1.61
CA GLY A 31 8.23 5.31 -1.29
C GLY A 31 9.19 5.91 -2.33
N ASP A 32 9.92 5.08 -3.05
CA ASP A 32 10.89 5.47 -4.08
C ASP A 32 10.24 5.92 -5.40
N GLN A 33 9.04 5.47 -5.72
CA GLN A 33 8.32 5.91 -6.93
C GLN A 33 7.80 7.35 -6.83
N PHE A 34 7.82 7.93 -5.62
CA PHE A 34 7.29 9.26 -5.35
C PHE A 34 8.36 10.34 -5.18
N SER A 35 9.63 9.95 -5.21
CA SER A 35 10.78 10.86 -5.17
C SER A 35 11.27 11.30 -6.55
N SER A 36 10.80 10.69 -7.64
CA SER A 36 11.16 11.10 -8.99
C SER A 36 10.35 12.32 -9.41
N GLU A 37 11.04 13.31 -9.93
CA GLU A 37 10.62 14.68 -10.28
C GLU A 37 9.42 14.82 -11.24
N GLY A 38 8.73 13.72 -11.58
CA GLY A 38 7.64 13.72 -12.56
C GLY A 38 6.22 13.54 -12.00
N LEU A 39 6.06 13.21 -10.72
CA LEU A 39 4.75 12.93 -10.14
C LEU A 39 4.58 13.72 -8.83
N ASN A 40 4.21 14.98 -8.96
CA ASN A 40 3.89 15.88 -7.86
C ASN A 40 2.60 15.38 -7.16
N ARG A 41 2.73 14.37 -6.28
CA ARG A 41 1.59 13.84 -5.54
C ARG A 41 1.59 14.40 -4.14
N LYS A 42 0.64 15.28 -3.83
CA LYS A 42 0.28 15.55 -2.45
C LYS A 42 -0.29 14.27 -1.84
N ARG A 43 0.45 13.67 -0.92
CA ARG A 43 -0.08 12.55 -0.14
C ARG A 43 -1.03 13.09 0.92
N THR A 44 -2.24 12.58 0.95
CA THR A 44 -3.09 12.66 2.13
C THR A 44 -2.75 11.43 2.99
N GLY A 45 -2.19 11.68 4.16
CA GLY A 45 -1.83 10.62 5.12
C GLY A 45 -0.35 10.21 5.14
N ALA A 46 0.07 9.66 6.25
CA ALA A 46 1.42 9.17 6.47
C ALA A 46 1.64 7.85 5.68
N PRO A 47 2.74 7.72 4.91
CA PRO A 47 3.05 6.45 4.27
C PRO A 47 3.27 5.34 5.31
N PRO A 48 3.09 4.06 4.96
CA PRO A 48 3.20 2.96 5.93
C PRO A 48 4.43 3.05 6.83
N LEU A 49 5.60 3.33 6.26
CA LEU A 49 6.86 3.38 6.99
C LEU A 49 7.01 4.58 7.95
N SER A 50 6.13 5.57 7.88
CA SER A 50 6.09 6.73 8.79
C SER A 50 4.79 6.81 9.59
N ASN A 51 3.94 5.78 9.50
CA ASN A 51 2.72 5.72 10.28
C ASN A 51 3.06 5.55 11.77
N PRO A 52 2.47 6.36 12.68
CA PRO A 52 2.78 6.30 14.11
C PRO A 52 2.62 4.91 14.73
N ILE A 53 1.59 4.14 14.34
CA ILE A 53 1.36 2.78 14.84
C ILE A 53 2.51 1.86 14.42
N ILE A 54 2.96 1.96 13.18
CA ILE A 54 4.08 1.16 12.67
C ILE A 54 5.38 1.53 13.41
N LEU A 55 5.61 2.82 13.63
CA LEU A 55 6.82 3.30 14.34
C LEU A 55 6.81 2.87 15.82
N GLU A 56 5.67 2.93 16.50
CA GLU A 56 5.52 2.44 17.87
C GLU A 56 5.87 0.94 17.97
N LEU A 57 5.35 0.14 17.05
CA LEU A 57 5.65 -1.29 17.01
C LEU A 57 7.12 -1.57 16.65
N ALA A 58 7.68 -0.80 15.73
CA ALA A 58 9.09 -0.91 15.37
C ALA A 58 10.01 -0.67 16.58
N GLU A 59 9.74 0.37 17.38
CA GLU A 59 10.44 0.65 18.62
C GLU A 59 10.24 -0.48 19.64
N LYS A 60 9.01 -0.91 19.90
CA LYS A 60 8.65 -1.96 20.86
C LYS A 60 9.40 -3.27 20.59
N TYR A 61 9.51 -3.64 19.30
CA TYR A 61 10.11 -4.92 18.91
C TYR A 61 11.57 -4.80 18.45
N GLN A 62 12.19 -3.63 18.61
CA GLN A 62 13.56 -3.34 18.15
C GLN A 62 13.75 -3.72 16.68
N ALA A 63 12.74 -3.43 15.86
CA ALA A 63 12.66 -3.73 14.44
C ALA A 63 12.63 -2.45 13.62
N THR A 64 12.81 -2.55 12.32
CA THR A 64 12.53 -1.43 11.43
C THR A 64 11.04 -1.37 11.06
N ALA A 65 10.55 -0.19 10.65
CA ALA A 65 9.20 -0.03 10.14
C ALA A 65 8.90 -0.97 8.95
N ALA A 66 9.92 -1.20 8.10
CA ALA A 66 9.81 -2.14 6.98
C ALA A 66 9.61 -3.58 7.48
N GLN A 67 10.37 -4.00 8.48
CA GLN A 67 10.24 -5.34 9.06
C GLN A 67 8.86 -5.54 9.70
N VAL A 68 8.31 -4.54 10.41
CA VAL A 68 6.96 -4.61 10.98
C VAL A 68 5.91 -4.78 9.88
N CYS A 69 5.98 -3.99 8.80
CA CYS A 69 5.04 -4.11 7.68
C CYS A 69 5.12 -5.48 6.99
N LEU A 70 6.33 -6.02 6.78
CA LEU A 70 6.51 -7.32 6.14
C LEU A 70 6.05 -8.46 7.04
N ASN A 71 6.34 -8.39 8.35
CA ASN A 71 5.89 -9.35 9.34
C ASN A 71 4.34 -9.40 9.39
N TRP A 72 3.69 -8.23 9.45
CA TRP A 72 2.23 -8.11 9.38
C TRP A 72 1.67 -8.76 8.11
N ALA A 73 2.25 -8.47 6.94
CA ALA A 73 1.80 -9.02 5.66
C ALA A 73 1.83 -10.55 5.65
N VAL A 74 2.90 -11.15 6.21
CA VAL A 74 3.05 -12.61 6.24
C VAL A 74 2.20 -13.25 7.34
N PHE A 75 2.38 -12.83 8.58
CA PHE A 75 1.85 -13.57 9.73
C PHE A 75 0.42 -13.19 10.10
N HIS A 76 0.03 -11.91 9.84
CA HIS A 76 -1.33 -11.46 10.13
C HIS A 76 -2.24 -11.58 8.92
N ARG A 77 -1.77 -11.16 7.75
CA ARG A 77 -2.57 -11.19 6.51
C ARG A 77 -2.50 -12.54 5.79
N GLY A 78 -1.47 -13.34 6.01
CA GLY A 78 -1.26 -14.61 5.30
C GLY A 78 -0.95 -14.40 3.80
N THR A 79 -0.27 -13.32 3.47
CA THR A 79 0.10 -12.95 2.09
C THR A 79 1.60 -13.10 1.85
N VAL A 80 2.03 -13.05 0.60
CA VAL A 80 3.44 -13.10 0.19
C VAL A 80 3.87 -11.71 -0.28
N PRO A 81 4.52 -10.90 0.58
CA PRO A 81 4.98 -9.56 0.19
C PRO A 81 6.15 -9.62 -0.79
N LEU A 82 6.16 -8.71 -1.75
CA LEU A 82 7.20 -8.57 -2.78
C LEU A 82 7.92 -7.22 -2.61
N PRO A 83 8.76 -7.04 -1.57
CA PRO A 83 9.48 -5.80 -1.36
C PRO A 83 10.61 -5.65 -2.39
N LYS A 84 10.61 -4.56 -3.15
CA LYS A 84 11.67 -4.23 -4.10
C LYS A 84 12.80 -3.51 -3.36
N THR A 85 14.01 -3.99 -3.55
CA THR A 85 15.23 -3.27 -3.14
C THR A 85 16.41 -3.60 -4.07
N VAL A 86 17.35 -2.66 -4.19
CA VAL A 86 18.64 -2.84 -4.84
C VAL A 86 19.80 -2.73 -3.83
N THR A 87 19.47 -2.46 -2.57
CA THR A 87 20.43 -2.29 -1.47
C THR A 87 20.58 -3.63 -0.75
N LYS A 88 21.79 -4.14 -0.69
CA LYS A 88 22.10 -5.46 -0.12
C LYS A 88 21.71 -5.57 1.36
N GLU A 89 21.92 -4.49 2.11
CA GLU A 89 21.58 -4.39 3.52
C GLU A 89 20.07 -4.50 3.73
N ARG A 90 19.26 -3.78 2.92
CA ARG A 90 17.80 -3.87 2.96
C ARG A 90 17.27 -5.24 2.51
N LEU A 91 17.97 -5.92 1.58
CA LEU A 91 17.58 -7.27 1.20
C LEU A 91 17.66 -8.24 2.40
N ARG A 92 18.74 -8.13 3.19
CA ARG A 92 18.92 -8.92 4.40
C ARG A 92 17.92 -8.52 5.48
N GLU A 93 17.76 -7.23 5.73
CA GLU A 93 16.78 -6.67 6.67
C GLU A 93 15.35 -7.17 6.38
N ASN A 94 14.93 -7.12 5.11
CA ASN A 94 13.61 -7.61 4.69
C ASN A 94 13.43 -9.12 4.95
N ALA A 95 14.45 -9.92 4.69
CA ALA A 95 14.42 -11.36 4.96
C ALA A 95 14.34 -11.65 6.48
N GLU A 96 15.06 -10.89 7.28
CA GLU A 96 15.07 -11.02 8.75
C GLU A 96 13.74 -10.63 9.40
N ALA A 97 12.83 -9.95 8.69
CA ALA A 97 11.49 -9.64 9.17
C ALA A 97 10.72 -10.90 9.63
N LEU A 98 11.00 -12.05 9.03
CA LEU A 98 10.33 -13.32 9.36
C LEU A 98 10.83 -13.95 10.68
N ASN A 99 11.95 -13.48 11.19
CA ASN A 99 12.54 -13.97 12.45
C ASN A 99 12.07 -13.17 13.67
N ILE A 100 11.34 -12.07 13.47
CA ILE A 100 10.84 -11.21 14.53
C ILE A 100 9.51 -11.78 15.02
N VAL A 101 9.40 -12.02 16.31
CA VAL A 101 8.13 -12.49 16.92
C VAL A 101 7.35 -11.28 17.41
N ILE A 102 6.34 -10.87 16.65
CA ILE A 102 5.40 -9.81 17.01
C ILE A 102 4.11 -10.47 17.50
N LEU A 103 3.57 -10.01 18.63
CA LEU A 103 2.34 -10.55 19.20
C LEU A 103 1.14 -10.31 18.26
N PRO A 104 0.22 -11.28 18.13
CA PRO A 104 -0.95 -11.15 17.24
C PRO A 104 -1.79 -9.90 17.50
N GLU A 105 -1.97 -9.54 18.78
CA GLU A 105 -2.70 -8.32 19.17
C GLU A 105 -2.02 -7.02 18.73
N ASP A 106 -0.70 -7.00 18.63
CA ASP A 106 0.04 -5.86 18.13
C ASP A 106 -0.01 -5.78 16.61
N LEU A 107 0.05 -6.91 15.91
CA LEU A 107 -0.19 -6.96 14.47
C LEU A 107 -1.62 -6.50 14.13
N ALA A 108 -2.61 -6.90 14.95
CA ALA A 108 -4.00 -6.46 14.76
C ALA A 108 -4.19 -4.95 14.96
N LYS A 109 -3.32 -4.25 15.72
CA LYS A 109 -3.36 -2.78 15.82
C LYS A 109 -3.13 -2.10 14.47
N ILE A 110 -2.37 -2.72 13.58
CA ILE A 110 -2.11 -2.19 12.24
C ILE A 110 -3.41 -2.07 11.44
N ASP A 111 -4.38 -2.96 11.66
CA ASP A 111 -5.68 -2.91 11.00
C ASP A 111 -6.54 -1.73 11.48
N SER A 112 -6.19 -1.06 12.58
CA SER A 112 -6.85 0.17 13.04
C SER A 112 -6.43 1.42 12.26
N ILE A 113 -5.47 1.33 11.35
CA ILE A 113 -5.08 2.45 10.47
C ILE A 113 -6.27 2.79 9.58
N LYS A 114 -6.83 3.99 9.77
CA LYS A 114 -8.04 4.45 9.08
C LYS A 114 -7.76 4.93 7.66
N GLU A 115 -6.59 5.53 7.44
CA GLU A 115 -6.20 6.06 6.15
C GLU A 115 -5.94 4.91 5.18
N GLN A 116 -6.93 4.61 4.34
CA GLN A 116 -6.85 3.61 3.30
C GLN A 116 -6.79 4.30 1.94
N TYR A 117 -5.78 4.01 1.16
CA TYR A 117 -5.59 4.58 -0.18
C TYR A 117 -4.68 3.74 -1.05
N ARG A 118 -5.05 3.60 -2.29
CA ARG A 118 -4.25 2.93 -3.32
C ARG A 118 -3.14 3.87 -3.81
N LEU A 119 -1.89 3.42 -3.80
CA LEU A 119 -0.75 4.18 -4.31
C LEU A 119 -0.63 4.05 -5.83
N GLN A 120 -0.83 2.84 -6.34
CA GLN A 120 -0.88 2.55 -7.77
C GLN A 120 -2.32 2.73 -8.28
N HIS A 121 -2.80 3.97 -8.24
CA HIS A 121 -4.21 4.28 -8.53
C HIS A 121 -4.64 4.02 -9.99
N GLY A 122 -3.69 3.89 -10.93
CA GLY A 122 -4.00 3.52 -12.32
C GLY A 122 -4.59 4.64 -13.19
N ALA A 123 -4.64 5.90 -12.75
CA ALA A 123 -5.23 6.99 -13.53
C ALA A 123 -4.63 7.16 -14.94
N PHE A 124 -3.40 6.71 -15.16
CA PHE A 124 -2.80 6.72 -16.50
C PHE A 124 -3.47 5.73 -17.47
N HIS A 125 -4.26 4.77 -16.99
CA HIS A 125 -5.05 3.86 -17.82
C HIS A 125 -6.45 4.42 -18.14
N THR A 126 -6.87 5.50 -17.49
CA THR A 126 -8.21 6.06 -17.64
C THR A 126 -8.22 7.31 -18.53
N GLY A 127 -9.35 7.60 -19.17
CA GLY A 127 -9.55 8.82 -19.96
C GLY A 127 -10.48 8.62 -21.15
N PRO A 128 -10.90 9.71 -21.81
CA PRO A 128 -11.92 9.66 -22.87
C PRO A 128 -11.59 8.72 -24.03
N THR A 129 -10.30 8.59 -24.36
CA THR A 129 -9.80 7.75 -25.46
C THR A 129 -9.29 6.38 -25.00
N LYS A 130 -9.31 6.12 -23.68
CA LYS A 130 -8.84 4.85 -23.09
C LYS A 130 -10.00 3.86 -22.99
N GLU A 131 -9.67 2.60 -22.74
CA GLU A 131 -10.64 1.54 -22.47
C GLU A 131 -11.47 1.89 -21.24
N PHE A 132 -10.80 2.25 -20.15
CA PHE A 132 -11.45 2.71 -18.91
C PHE A 132 -11.66 4.22 -18.91
N LYS A 133 -12.85 4.69 -18.53
CA LYS A 133 -13.21 6.11 -18.56
C LYS A 133 -12.92 6.82 -17.24
N SER A 134 -12.99 6.09 -16.12
CA SER A 134 -12.75 6.61 -14.77
C SER A 134 -11.97 5.61 -13.93
N LEU A 135 -11.63 5.96 -12.70
CA LEU A 135 -11.02 5.03 -11.74
C LEU A 135 -12.01 3.99 -11.26
N GLU A 136 -13.28 4.37 -11.07
CA GLU A 136 -14.36 3.46 -10.71
C GLU A 136 -14.56 2.38 -11.78
N ASP A 137 -14.51 2.80 -13.07
CA ASP A 137 -14.57 1.88 -14.20
C ASP A 137 -13.36 0.94 -14.28
N LEU A 138 -12.17 1.44 -13.91
CA LEU A 138 -10.93 0.65 -13.90
C LEU A 138 -10.90 -0.38 -12.76
N TRP A 139 -11.39 0.00 -11.57
CA TRP A 139 -11.24 -0.82 -10.37
C TRP A 139 -12.52 -1.53 -9.96
N ASP A 140 -13.66 -1.22 -10.61
CA ASP A 140 -15.00 -1.73 -10.27
C ASP A 140 -15.33 -1.54 -8.77
N GLU A 141 -14.93 -0.39 -8.22
CA GLU A 141 -15.09 -0.06 -6.80
C GLU A 141 -15.28 1.45 -6.60
N ASP A 142 -15.83 1.84 -5.44
CA ASP A 142 -15.84 3.24 -5.02
C ASP A 142 -14.42 3.78 -4.86
N CYS A 143 -14.07 4.78 -5.64
CA CYS A 143 -12.78 5.43 -5.65
C CYS A 143 -12.75 6.76 -4.91
N SER A 144 -13.62 6.97 -3.91
CA SER A 144 -13.64 8.16 -3.05
C SER A 144 -12.29 8.44 -2.37
N TRP A 145 -11.48 7.42 -2.16
CA TRP A 145 -10.09 7.54 -1.71
C TRP A 145 -9.20 8.35 -2.66
N ALA A 146 -9.61 8.59 -3.90
CA ALA A 146 -8.90 9.38 -4.91
C ALA A 146 -9.35 10.84 -4.98
N GLU A 147 -10.51 11.20 -4.41
CA GLU A 147 -11.13 12.52 -4.56
C GLU A 147 -10.31 13.68 -3.99
N ASP A 148 -9.58 13.45 -2.90
CA ASP A 148 -8.75 14.48 -2.24
C ASP A 148 -7.33 14.61 -2.84
N ARG A 149 -7.09 14.00 -4.00
CA ARG A 149 -5.77 13.95 -4.61
C ARG A 149 -5.78 14.71 -5.93
N ASP A 150 -5.05 15.82 -5.95
CA ASP A 150 -4.72 16.52 -7.22
C ASP A 150 -3.78 15.61 -8.04
N PHE A 151 -4.37 14.86 -8.97
CA PHE A 151 -3.61 14.13 -9.97
C PHE A 151 -3.34 15.06 -11.17
N GLU A 152 -2.20 15.72 -11.16
CA GLU A 152 -1.69 16.31 -12.40
C GLU A 152 -1.03 15.21 -13.23
N ARG A 153 -1.64 14.88 -14.37
CA ARG A 153 -0.96 14.08 -15.39
C ARG A 153 0.13 14.91 -16.07
N PRO A 154 1.18 14.27 -16.58
CA PRO A 154 2.19 14.96 -17.39
C PRO A 154 1.61 15.68 -18.63
N ASP A 155 0.41 15.30 -19.06
CA ASP A 155 -0.33 15.89 -20.21
C ASP A 155 -1.33 16.99 -19.80
N GLY A 156 -1.32 17.43 -18.52
CA GLY A 156 -2.20 18.50 -18.02
C GLY A 156 -3.66 18.10 -17.82
N PHE A 157 -3.98 16.81 -17.83
CA PHE A 157 -5.34 16.32 -17.63
C PHE A 157 -5.73 16.42 -16.15
N LYS A 158 -6.70 17.27 -15.83
CA LYS A 158 -7.36 17.34 -14.53
C LYS A 158 -8.61 16.49 -14.56
N LEU A 159 -8.73 15.56 -13.59
CA LEU A 159 -10.02 14.93 -13.30
C LEU A 159 -10.99 16.04 -12.85
N ARG A 160 -11.88 16.49 -13.75
CA ARG A 160 -12.99 17.35 -13.36
C ARG A 160 -14.11 16.47 -12.84
N ARG A 161 -14.65 16.83 -11.68
CA ARG A 161 -15.95 16.34 -11.24
C ARG A 161 -16.95 16.57 -12.36
N SER A 162 -17.74 15.56 -12.70
CA SER A 162 -19.03 15.76 -13.34
C SER A 162 -19.98 16.30 -12.27
N ASP A 163 -20.35 17.57 -12.37
CA ASP A 163 -21.45 18.14 -11.60
C ASP A 163 -22.75 17.35 -11.85
#